data_2c91224bdb112506b2eb26b0b4c7254d
#
_entry.id   2c91224bdb112506b2eb26b0b4c7254d
#
_cell.length_a   1.000
_cell.length_b   1.000
_cell.length_c   1.000
_cell.angle_alpha   90.00
_cell.angle_beta   90.00
_cell.angle_gamma   90.00
#
_symmetry.space_group_name_H-M   'P 1'
#
loop_
_entity.id
_entity.type
_entity.pdbx_description
1 polymer ?
#
loop_
_entity_poly.entity_id
_entity_poly.type
_entity_poly.pdbx_seq_one_letter_code
_entity_poly.pdbx_strand_id
1 'polypeptide(L)'
;MYDSVLIPTDGSEMVDTTLEHGLRIARDNDAAVHALYVVDSRVARAAEDAREEVERSLQTEGEQAVEHVREQADNAGLEAVGEVRTGTPQKEILEYADEAGIDLIAIGTHGKSPREKLLSMGSVTERVVDNASVPVLVVRK
;
A
#
# COMPACT_ATOMS: atom_id res chain seq x y z
N MET A 1 19.85 8.18 -2.48
CA MET A 1 19.48 7.32 -3.61
C MET A 1 17.98 7.17 -3.74
N TYR A 2 17.29 6.81 -2.68
CA TYR A 2 15.82 6.75 -2.70
C TYR A 2 15.27 8.04 -2.11
N ASP A 3 14.60 8.84 -2.93
CA ASP A 3 13.98 10.09 -2.48
C ASP A 3 12.53 9.93 -2.10
N SER A 4 11.86 8.89 -2.63
CA SER A 4 10.44 8.62 -2.39
C SER A 4 10.18 7.12 -2.29
N VAL A 5 9.55 6.71 -1.20
CA VAL A 5 9.20 5.31 -0.94
C VAL A 5 7.68 5.19 -0.88
N LEU A 6 7.11 4.28 -1.66
CA LEU A 6 5.68 3.99 -1.65
C LEU A 6 5.40 2.77 -0.77
N ILE A 7 4.47 2.92 0.15
CA ILE A 7 4.03 1.84 1.03
C ILE A 7 2.53 1.63 0.83
N PRO A 8 2.14 0.69 -0.05
CA PRO A 8 0.74 0.33 -0.19
C PRO A 8 0.25 -0.40 1.06
N THR A 9 -0.97 -0.11 1.47
CA THR A 9 -1.59 -0.79 2.60
C THR A 9 -3.02 -1.21 2.23
N ASP A 10 -3.44 -2.37 2.72
CA ASP A 10 -4.82 -2.83 2.59
C ASP A 10 -5.57 -2.75 3.92
N GLY A 11 -4.98 -2.08 4.90
CA GLY A 11 -5.55 -1.95 6.24
C GLY A 11 -5.28 -3.14 7.14
N SER A 12 -4.54 -4.15 6.68
CA SER A 12 -4.19 -5.30 7.51
C SER A 12 -2.98 -5.01 8.40
N GLU A 13 -2.79 -5.86 9.41
CA GLU A 13 -1.64 -5.75 10.32
C GLU A 13 -0.30 -5.99 9.63
N MET A 14 -0.30 -6.58 8.45
CA MET A 14 0.92 -6.81 7.67
C MET A 14 1.68 -5.52 7.39
N VAL A 15 0.97 -4.38 7.33
CA VAL A 15 1.61 -3.09 7.09
C VAL A 15 2.63 -2.75 8.17
N ASP A 16 2.40 -3.17 9.42
CA ASP A 16 3.33 -2.86 10.50
C ASP A 16 4.70 -3.53 10.29
N THR A 17 4.69 -4.75 9.80
CA THR A 17 5.93 -5.44 9.44
C THR A 17 6.61 -4.77 8.25
N THR A 18 5.82 -4.36 7.25
CA THR A 18 6.33 -3.63 6.08
C THR A 18 6.96 -2.30 6.51
N LEU A 19 6.32 -1.59 7.44
CA LEU A 19 6.81 -0.31 7.95
C LEU A 19 8.15 -0.43 8.66
N GLU A 20 8.40 -1.52 9.37
CA GLU A 20 9.69 -1.73 10.02
C GLU A 20 10.86 -1.61 9.04
N HIS A 21 10.69 -2.16 7.85
CA HIS A 21 11.71 -2.13 6.81
C HIS A 21 11.63 -0.89 5.94
N GLY A 22 10.43 -0.52 5.52
CA GLY A 22 10.22 0.62 4.64
C GLY A 22 10.63 1.95 5.27
N LEU A 23 10.27 2.15 6.54
CA LEU A 23 10.64 3.38 7.25
C LEU A 23 12.15 3.43 7.54
N ARG A 24 12.77 2.26 7.78
CA ARG A 24 14.21 2.21 7.98
C ARG A 24 14.95 2.69 6.74
N ILE A 25 14.54 2.21 5.58
CA ILE A 25 15.14 2.64 4.30
C ILE A 25 14.88 4.12 4.07
N ALA A 26 13.66 4.58 4.32
CA ALA A 26 13.31 5.99 4.16
C ALA A 26 14.17 6.89 5.07
N ARG A 27 14.36 6.49 6.31
CA ARG A 27 15.20 7.25 7.25
C ARG A 27 16.65 7.29 6.80
N ASP A 28 17.21 6.17 6.36
CA ASP A 28 18.59 6.09 5.93
C ASP A 28 18.85 6.95 4.68
N ASN A 29 17.81 7.22 3.90
CA ASN A 29 17.92 8.00 2.66
C ASN A 29 17.27 9.39 2.76
N ASP A 30 16.70 9.74 3.90
CA ASP A 30 15.92 10.97 4.08
C ASP A 30 14.82 11.10 3.02
N ALA A 31 14.13 10.01 2.77
CA ALA A 31 13.12 9.90 1.72
C ALA A 31 11.73 10.28 2.25
N ALA A 32 10.89 10.81 1.37
CA ALA A 32 9.48 11.01 1.66
C ALA A 32 8.75 9.67 1.58
N VAL A 33 7.75 9.48 2.45
CA VAL A 33 6.94 8.26 2.49
C VAL A 33 5.58 8.56 1.88
N HIS A 34 5.15 7.73 0.94
CA HIS A 34 3.83 7.81 0.34
C HIS A 34 3.03 6.58 0.75
N ALA A 35 1.92 6.81 1.44
CA ALA A 35 0.98 5.75 1.82
C ALA A 35 -0.16 5.71 0.81
N LEU A 36 -0.49 4.53 0.31
CA LEU A 36 -1.58 4.38 -0.65
C LEU A 36 -2.50 3.24 -0.23
N TYR A 37 -3.79 3.53 -0.21
CA TYR A 37 -4.83 2.52 -0.06
C TYR A 37 -5.69 2.54 -1.32
N VAL A 38 -5.99 1.38 -1.87
CA VAL A 38 -6.86 1.27 -3.04
C VAL A 38 -8.17 0.61 -2.63
N VAL A 39 -9.27 1.34 -2.81
CA VAL A 39 -10.62 0.78 -2.68
C VAL A 39 -10.82 -0.13 -3.90
N ASP A 40 -10.87 -1.45 -3.66
CA ASP A 40 -11.00 -2.42 -4.74
C ASP A 40 -12.40 -2.33 -5.34
N SER A 41 -12.48 -1.82 -6.56
CA SER A 41 -13.76 -1.62 -7.26
C SER A 41 -14.51 -2.92 -7.51
N ARG A 42 -13.80 -4.06 -7.56
CA ARG A 42 -14.44 -5.37 -7.75
C ARG A 42 -15.22 -5.80 -6.51
N VAL A 43 -14.71 -5.49 -5.32
CA VAL A 43 -15.38 -5.78 -4.06
C VAL A 43 -16.67 -4.99 -3.96
N ALA A 44 -16.62 -3.70 -4.28
CA ALA A 44 -17.79 -2.84 -4.23
C ALA A 44 -18.87 -3.28 -5.24
N ARG A 45 -18.46 -3.61 -6.47
CA ARG A 45 -19.40 -4.08 -7.51
C ARG A 45 -20.06 -5.40 -7.13
N ALA A 46 -19.33 -6.29 -6.48
CA ALA A 46 -19.87 -7.58 -6.03
C ALA A 46 -20.97 -7.42 -4.97
N ALA A 47 -21.01 -6.28 -4.29
CA ALA A 47 -22.02 -5.99 -3.27
C ALA A 47 -23.37 -5.57 -3.86
N GLU A 48 -23.46 -5.38 -5.18
CA GLU A 48 -24.70 -5.03 -5.91
C GLU A 48 -25.43 -3.83 -5.31
N ASP A 49 -26.60 -4.03 -4.70
CA ASP A 49 -27.42 -2.94 -4.16
C ASP A 49 -26.75 -2.21 -3.00
N ALA A 50 -25.81 -2.84 -2.31
CA ALA A 50 -25.07 -2.25 -1.22
C ALA A 50 -23.75 -1.59 -1.68
N ARG A 51 -23.56 -1.42 -2.98
CA ARG A 51 -22.32 -0.92 -3.56
C ARG A 51 -21.87 0.41 -2.94
N GLU A 52 -22.76 1.38 -2.85
CA GLU A 52 -22.42 2.69 -2.30
C GLU A 52 -22.00 2.63 -0.83
N GLU A 53 -22.68 1.79 -0.05
CA GLU A 53 -22.35 1.61 1.36
C GLU A 53 -20.98 0.96 1.51
N VAL A 54 -20.69 -0.04 0.67
CA VAL A 54 -19.39 -0.73 0.68
C VAL A 54 -18.29 0.24 0.27
N GLU A 55 -18.49 1.05 -0.76
CA GLU A 55 -17.53 2.04 -1.20
C GLU A 55 -17.21 3.05 -0.08
N ARG A 56 -18.24 3.54 0.62
CA ARG A 56 -18.02 4.48 1.74
C ARG A 56 -17.28 3.82 2.88
N SER A 57 -17.63 2.58 3.20
CA SER A 57 -16.96 1.83 4.26
C SER A 57 -15.49 1.61 3.93
N LEU A 58 -15.18 1.23 2.71
CA LEU A 58 -13.80 1.02 2.25
C LEU A 58 -13.04 2.34 2.18
N GLN A 59 -13.69 3.43 1.79
CA GLN A 59 -13.08 4.75 1.77
C GLN A 59 -12.66 5.17 3.19
N THR A 60 -13.55 4.98 4.17
CA THR A 60 -13.26 5.29 5.57
C THR A 60 -12.12 4.42 6.10
N GLU A 61 -12.15 3.13 5.82
CA GLU A 61 -11.08 2.21 6.18
C GLU A 61 -9.75 2.65 5.56
N GLY A 62 -9.80 3.06 4.29
CA GLY A 62 -8.62 3.53 3.58
C GLY A 62 -8.02 4.79 4.18
N GLU A 63 -8.86 5.75 4.55
CA GLU A 63 -8.39 6.99 5.20
C GLU A 63 -7.70 6.68 6.52
N GLN A 64 -8.25 5.75 7.30
CA GLN A 64 -7.63 5.32 8.56
C GLN A 64 -6.33 4.57 8.31
N ALA A 65 -6.29 3.74 7.29
CA ALA A 65 -5.09 2.96 6.97
C ALA A 65 -3.92 3.84 6.54
N VAL A 66 -4.17 4.82 5.66
CA VAL A 66 -3.11 5.74 5.23
C VAL A 66 -2.67 6.67 6.36
N GLU A 67 -3.60 7.08 7.21
CA GLU A 67 -3.26 7.91 8.37
C GLU A 67 -2.35 7.17 9.34
N HIS A 68 -2.59 5.87 9.55
CA HIS A 68 -1.72 5.05 10.38
C HIS A 68 -0.27 5.06 9.84
N VAL A 69 -0.09 4.89 8.54
CA VAL A 69 1.24 4.94 7.92
C VAL A 69 1.87 6.31 8.08
N ARG A 70 1.08 7.37 7.85
CA ARG A 70 1.57 8.75 7.98
C ARG A 70 2.04 9.04 9.39
N GLU A 71 1.29 8.60 10.40
CA GLU A 71 1.66 8.79 11.80
C GLU A 71 2.98 8.10 12.13
N GLN A 72 3.16 6.87 11.64
CA GLN A 72 4.39 6.14 11.86
C GLN A 72 5.58 6.82 11.19
N ALA A 73 5.39 7.33 9.98
CA ALA A 73 6.44 8.05 9.26
C ALA A 73 6.76 9.38 9.96
N ASP A 74 5.74 10.10 10.40
CA ASP A 74 5.90 11.36 11.12
C ASP A 74 6.68 11.15 12.42
N ASN A 75 6.35 10.09 13.18
CA ASN A 75 7.05 9.73 14.40
C ASN A 75 8.52 9.39 14.14
N ALA A 76 8.84 8.95 12.93
CA ALA A 76 10.21 8.66 12.51
C ALA A 76 10.93 9.91 11.96
N GLY A 77 10.29 11.07 11.98
CA GLY A 77 10.86 12.31 11.48
C GLY A 77 10.84 12.45 9.97
N LEU A 78 9.94 11.74 9.29
CA LEU A 78 9.88 11.71 7.84
C LEU A 78 8.67 12.48 7.31
N GLU A 79 8.84 13.07 6.14
CA GLU A 79 7.74 13.67 5.40
C GLU A 79 6.86 12.55 4.87
N ALA A 80 5.54 12.69 5.00
CA ALA A 80 4.61 11.65 4.60
C ALA A 80 3.38 12.21 3.92
N VAL A 81 2.93 11.53 2.87
CA VAL A 81 1.74 11.83 2.09
C VAL A 81 0.85 10.59 2.08
N GLY A 82 -0.46 10.77 2.16
CA GLY A 82 -1.41 9.67 2.09
C GLY A 82 -2.44 9.91 1.00
N GLU A 83 -2.80 8.86 0.27
CA GLU A 83 -3.84 8.93 -0.75
C GLU A 83 -4.68 7.66 -0.75
N VAL A 84 -5.98 7.82 -1.00
CA VAL A 84 -6.92 6.71 -1.19
C VAL A 84 -7.42 6.81 -2.63
N ARG A 85 -7.29 5.73 -3.38
CA ARG A 85 -7.77 5.62 -4.75
C ARG A 85 -8.81 4.52 -4.86
N THR A 86 -9.61 4.55 -5.90
CA THR A 86 -10.57 3.49 -6.22
C THR A 86 -10.17 2.86 -7.55
N GLY A 87 -10.14 1.55 -7.62
CA GLY A 87 -9.79 0.85 -8.86
C GLY A 87 -9.29 -0.55 -8.61
N THR A 88 -8.45 -1.04 -9.49
CA THR A 88 -7.79 -2.34 -9.36
C THR A 88 -6.48 -2.13 -8.59
N PRO A 89 -6.29 -2.79 -7.44
CA PRO A 89 -5.15 -2.47 -6.56
C PRO A 89 -3.79 -2.43 -7.25
N GLN A 90 -3.39 -3.47 -7.96
CA GLN A 90 -2.07 -3.49 -8.58
C GLN A 90 -1.90 -2.40 -9.65
N LYS A 91 -2.97 -2.12 -10.39
CA LYS A 91 -2.93 -1.09 -11.41
C LYS A 91 -2.74 0.29 -10.80
N GLU A 92 -3.53 0.60 -9.75
CA GLU A 92 -3.44 1.89 -9.08
C GLU A 92 -2.10 2.10 -8.39
N ILE A 93 -1.53 1.04 -7.81
CA ILE A 93 -0.21 1.11 -7.18
C ILE A 93 0.85 1.48 -8.23
N LEU A 94 0.84 0.79 -9.38
CA LEU A 94 1.81 1.04 -10.44
C LEU A 94 1.65 2.43 -11.07
N GLU A 95 0.42 2.86 -11.29
CA GLU A 95 0.14 4.20 -11.82
C GLU A 95 0.58 5.28 -10.83
N TYR A 96 0.31 5.09 -9.54
CA TYR A 96 0.75 6.03 -8.52
C TYR A 96 2.28 6.15 -8.49
N ALA A 97 2.97 5.02 -8.56
CA ALA A 97 4.44 5.03 -8.56
C ALA A 97 5.01 5.84 -9.71
N ASP A 98 4.40 5.74 -10.90
CA ASP A 98 4.84 6.51 -12.06
C ASP A 98 4.51 8.00 -11.91
N GLU A 99 3.29 8.32 -11.50
CA GLU A 99 2.83 9.70 -11.36
C GLU A 99 3.58 10.47 -10.28
N ALA A 100 3.86 9.84 -9.16
CA ALA A 100 4.49 10.48 -8.01
C ALA A 100 6.02 10.40 -8.03
N GLY A 101 6.61 9.77 -9.04
CA GLY A 101 8.06 9.63 -9.14
C GLY A 101 8.65 8.78 -8.02
N ILE A 102 7.98 7.68 -7.69
CA ILE A 102 8.42 6.79 -6.62
C ILE A 102 9.70 6.04 -7.04
N ASP A 103 10.65 5.94 -6.12
CA ASP A 103 11.93 5.28 -6.35
C ASP A 103 11.99 3.85 -5.83
N LEU A 104 11.13 3.52 -4.87
CA LEU A 104 11.08 2.18 -4.25
C LEU A 104 9.68 1.90 -3.76
N ILE A 105 9.18 0.69 -4.02
CA ILE A 105 7.92 0.22 -3.47
C ILE A 105 8.25 -0.80 -2.38
N ALA A 106 7.75 -0.59 -1.16
CA ALA A 106 7.86 -1.56 -0.06
C ALA A 106 6.47 -2.13 0.20
N ILE A 107 6.30 -3.42 0.00
CA ILE A 107 5.00 -4.08 0.05
C ILE A 107 5.10 -5.41 0.81
N GLY A 108 4.04 -5.75 1.55
CA GLY A 108 3.98 -7.02 2.27
C GLY A 108 3.60 -8.18 1.36
N THR A 109 3.98 -9.40 1.75
CA THR A 109 3.66 -10.61 0.97
C THR A 109 2.19 -10.96 1.00
N HIS A 110 1.49 -10.64 2.11
CA HIS A 110 0.10 -11.04 2.32
C HIS A 110 -0.76 -9.85 2.69
N GLY A 111 -2.01 -9.89 2.26
CA GLY A 111 -3.02 -8.93 2.68
C GLY A 111 -3.99 -9.54 3.68
N LYS A 112 -5.25 -9.11 3.62
CA LYS A 112 -6.32 -9.54 4.52
C LYS A 112 -6.78 -10.97 4.28
N SER A 113 -6.61 -11.50 3.08
CA SER A 113 -7.15 -12.80 2.72
C SER A 113 -6.42 -13.93 3.46
N PRO A 114 -7.13 -14.75 4.27
CA PRO A 114 -6.51 -15.91 4.90
C PRO A 114 -5.97 -16.90 3.87
N ARG A 115 -6.57 -16.95 2.69
CA ARG A 115 -6.17 -17.83 1.61
C ARG A 115 -4.79 -17.47 1.09
N GLU A 116 -4.48 -16.17 1.01
CA GLU A 116 -3.19 -15.70 0.56
C GLU A 116 -2.07 -16.09 1.53
N LYS A 117 -2.40 -16.25 2.81
CA LYS A 117 -1.40 -16.67 3.82
C LYS A 117 -0.87 -18.07 3.59
N LEU A 118 -1.63 -18.89 2.87
CA LEU A 118 -1.23 -20.27 2.54
C LEU A 118 -0.29 -20.32 1.31
N LEU A 119 -0.22 -19.21 0.58
CA LEU A 119 0.63 -19.09 -0.60
C LEU A 119 1.91 -18.37 -0.25
N SER A 120 2.91 -18.50 -1.09
CA SER A 120 4.20 -17.84 -0.85
C SER A 120 4.13 -16.31 -0.98
N MET A 121 3.18 -15.79 -1.76
CA MET A 121 3.04 -14.37 -2.04
C MET A 121 1.60 -14.06 -2.47
N GLY A 122 1.06 -12.92 -2.03
CA GLY A 122 -0.28 -12.48 -2.42
C GLY A 122 -0.35 -12.06 -3.89
N SER A 123 -1.55 -12.15 -4.47
CA SER A 123 -1.73 -11.86 -5.89
C SER A 123 -1.41 -10.41 -6.28
N VAL A 124 -1.76 -9.45 -5.44
CA VAL A 124 -1.45 -8.04 -5.69
C VAL A 124 0.07 -7.83 -5.68
N THR A 125 0.74 -8.36 -4.66
CA THR A 125 2.19 -8.24 -4.52
C THR A 125 2.92 -8.87 -5.70
N GLU A 126 2.50 -10.06 -6.12
CA GLU A 126 3.08 -10.74 -7.27
C GLU A 126 2.97 -9.91 -8.54
N ARG A 127 1.80 -9.31 -8.78
CA ARG A 127 1.59 -8.49 -9.97
C ARG A 127 2.36 -7.18 -9.93
N VAL A 128 2.51 -6.60 -8.75
CA VAL A 128 3.35 -5.41 -8.59
C VAL A 128 4.80 -5.75 -8.90
N VAL A 129 5.31 -6.86 -8.36
CA VAL A 129 6.69 -7.31 -8.61
C VAL A 129 6.93 -7.55 -10.10
N ASP A 130 5.97 -8.21 -10.77
CA ASP A 130 6.13 -8.55 -12.18
C ASP A 130 6.11 -7.34 -13.11
N ASN A 131 5.47 -6.25 -12.72
CA ASN A 131 5.20 -5.12 -13.60
C ASN A 131 5.81 -3.79 -13.19
N ALA A 132 6.43 -3.71 -12.03
CA ALA A 132 7.00 -2.45 -11.56
C ALA A 132 8.23 -2.04 -12.38
N SER A 133 8.36 -0.74 -12.61
CA SER A 133 9.53 -0.17 -13.28
C SER A 133 10.59 0.29 -12.27
N VAL A 134 10.30 0.18 -10.99
CA VAL A 134 11.23 0.54 -9.90
C VAL A 134 11.46 -0.68 -9.01
N PRO A 135 12.52 -0.66 -8.17
CA PRO A 135 12.75 -1.74 -7.22
C PRO A 135 11.55 -1.95 -6.29
N VAL A 136 11.28 -3.20 -5.99
CA VAL A 136 10.21 -3.60 -5.06
C VAL A 136 10.83 -4.42 -3.93
N LEU A 137 10.66 -3.91 -2.72
CA LEU A 137 11.04 -4.64 -1.50
C LEU A 137 9.81 -5.40 -1.03
N VAL A 138 9.90 -6.71 -1.07
CA VAL A 138 8.81 -7.58 -0.58
C VAL A 138 9.14 -7.97 0.85
N VAL A 139 8.29 -7.56 1.78
CA VAL A 139 8.50 -7.82 3.20
C VAL A 139 7.69 -9.04 3.62
N ARG A 140 8.35 -10.02 4.19
CA ARG A 140 7.72 -11.23 4.71
C ARG A 140 7.51 -11.09 6.22
N LYS A 141 6.44 -11.67 6.66
CA LYS A 141 6.13 -11.69 8.08
C LYS A 141 7.06 -12.63 8.85
#